data_c9067c993d17b9396518a16f3713de45
#
_entry.id   c9067c993d17b9396518a16f3713de45
#
_cell.length_a   1.000
_cell.length_b   1.000
_cell.length_c   1.000
_cell.angle_alpha   90.00
_cell.angle_beta   90.00
_cell.angle_gamma   90.00
#
_symmetry.space_group_name_H-M   'P 1'
#
loop_
_entity.id
_entity.type
_entity.pdbx_description
1 polymer ?
#
loop_
_entity_poly.entity_id
_entity_poly.type
_entity_poly.pdbx_seq_one_letter_code
_entity_poly.pdbx_strand_id
1 'polypeptide(L)'
;MNSFARLNRIMGWVMFAIALAVYTLTLEQSVSLWDCGEFASAAYRLQVVHPPGAPLFLMVGRLFSLMASSPEMVGFWINMLSAAASAGCVMFTFWITTYFAERMVDDDNKNKLLLVLGAGTVAALTNTFIDSFWFSAVESEVYAMSSFFTALTFWAVLRWWKAADDAGADRWLVFIAFMIGLALGTHMLNLLVIPTVCLAYYFRKFPVTRNGIILALGASGLALGFVMKIVYPGIPWLLATMDRIFVNDLGQSFYSGSIAAVVLILALSAYLMHYTYKTGRRNWNVIVMAAFFVVFGYSSYAMVIIRSMANPAIDM
;
A
#
# COMPACT_ATOMS: atom_id res chain seq x y z
N MET A 1 -5.65 2.26 -29.69
CA MET A 1 -5.55 1.34 -28.52
C MET A 1 -5.83 -0.07 -29.03
N ASN A 2 -4.87 -1.00 -28.91
CA ASN A 2 -5.02 -2.38 -29.40
C ASN A 2 -6.27 -3.03 -28.79
N SER A 3 -7.03 -3.80 -29.59
CA SER A 3 -8.22 -4.55 -29.14
C SER A 3 -7.95 -5.40 -27.90
N PHE A 4 -6.78 -6.01 -27.81
CA PHE A 4 -6.30 -6.76 -26.65
C PHE A 4 -6.25 -5.89 -25.36
N ALA A 5 -5.61 -4.73 -25.42
CA ALA A 5 -5.47 -3.85 -24.25
C ALA A 5 -6.83 -3.36 -23.70
N ARG A 6 -7.80 -3.16 -24.62
CA ARG A 6 -9.18 -2.80 -24.24
C ARG A 6 -9.88 -3.97 -23.56
N LEU A 7 -9.81 -5.16 -24.14
CA LEU A 7 -10.46 -6.35 -23.62
C LEU A 7 -9.85 -6.78 -22.28
N ASN A 8 -8.52 -6.76 -22.16
CA ASN A 8 -7.81 -7.05 -20.93
C ASN A 8 -8.23 -6.12 -19.77
N ARG A 9 -8.42 -4.82 -20.07
CA ARG A 9 -8.92 -3.85 -19.08
C ARG A 9 -10.35 -4.17 -18.65
N ILE A 10 -11.25 -4.44 -19.63
CA ILE A 10 -12.65 -4.76 -19.34
C ILE A 10 -12.74 -6.04 -18.50
N MET A 11 -12.02 -7.08 -18.89
CA MET A 11 -12.03 -8.36 -18.17
C MET A 11 -11.52 -8.23 -16.73
N GLY A 12 -10.50 -7.39 -16.48
CA GLY A 12 -10.06 -7.11 -15.10
C GLY A 12 -11.18 -6.49 -14.24
N TRP A 13 -11.93 -5.53 -14.79
CA TRP A 13 -13.09 -4.96 -14.10
C TRP A 13 -14.24 -5.95 -13.94
N VAL A 14 -14.42 -6.88 -14.91
CA VAL A 14 -15.39 -7.99 -14.76
C VAL A 14 -14.99 -8.90 -13.61
N MET A 15 -13.71 -9.23 -13.48
CA MET A 15 -13.22 -10.04 -12.34
C MET A 15 -13.42 -9.31 -10.99
N PHE A 16 -13.16 -8.00 -10.96
CA PHE A 16 -13.50 -7.16 -9.80
C PHE A 16 -14.97 -7.26 -9.43
N ALA A 17 -15.87 -7.10 -10.41
CA ALA A 17 -17.31 -7.13 -10.17
C ALA A 17 -17.80 -8.51 -9.70
N ILE A 18 -17.27 -9.60 -10.26
CA ILE A 18 -17.58 -10.97 -9.83
C ILE A 18 -17.13 -11.18 -8.38
N ALA A 19 -15.87 -10.87 -8.06
CA ALA A 19 -15.33 -11.03 -6.71
C ALA A 19 -16.10 -10.16 -5.69
N LEU A 20 -16.38 -8.90 -6.04
CA LEU A 20 -17.16 -8.01 -5.18
C LEU A 20 -18.57 -8.57 -4.92
N ALA A 21 -19.25 -9.08 -5.96
CA ALA A 21 -20.56 -9.68 -5.81
C ALA A 21 -20.51 -10.92 -4.89
N VAL A 22 -19.55 -11.82 -5.08
CA VAL A 22 -19.36 -13.02 -4.24
C VAL A 22 -19.17 -12.60 -2.78
N TYR A 23 -18.23 -11.69 -2.50
CA TYR A 23 -17.92 -11.27 -1.14
C TYR A 23 -19.07 -10.49 -0.49
N THR A 24 -19.77 -9.65 -1.25
CA THR A 24 -20.94 -8.92 -0.74
C THR A 24 -22.09 -9.86 -0.37
N LEU A 25 -22.35 -10.91 -1.18
CA LEU A 25 -23.41 -11.90 -0.91
C LEU A 25 -23.10 -12.80 0.30
N THR A 26 -21.83 -12.92 0.66
CA THR A 26 -21.37 -13.76 1.78
C THR A 26 -20.78 -12.94 2.92
N LEU A 27 -20.98 -11.61 2.88
CA LEU A 27 -20.41 -10.68 3.85
C LEU A 27 -20.95 -10.97 5.25
N GLU A 28 -20.08 -10.95 6.25
CA GLU A 28 -20.49 -11.00 7.65
C GLU A 28 -21.36 -9.79 7.97
N GLN A 29 -22.53 -10.04 8.52
CA GLN A 29 -23.54 -9.00 8.76
C GLN A 29 -23.24 -8.13 9.98
N SER A 30 -22.40 -8.64 10.88
CA SER A 30 -22.00 -7.97 12.11
C SER A 30 -20.47 -7.92 12.21
N VAL A 31 -19.94 -8.34 13.32
CA VAL A 31 -18.49 -8.50 13.55
C VAL A 31 -18.19 -9.95 13.88
N SER A 32 -17.18 -10.51 13.23
CA SER A 32 -16.71 -11.85 13.51
C SER A 32 -15.78 -11.88 14.75
N LEU A 33 -15.21 -13.04 15.02
CA LEU A 33 -14.29 -13.26 16.15
C LEU A 33 -12.94 -12.57 15.91
N TRP A 34 -12.05 -12.68 16.89
CA TRP A 34 -10.71 -12.08 16.89
C TRP A 34 -10.75 -10.55 16.90
N ASP A 35 -9.90 -9.93 16.12
CA ASP A 35 -9.66 -8.48 16.13
C ASP A 35 -10.74 -7.69 15.37
N CYS A 36 -11.66 -8.38 14.66
CA CYS A 36 -12.70 -7.73 13.84
C CYS A 36 -13.58 -6.76 14.65
N GLY A 37 -13.93 -7.12 15.88
CA GLY A 37 -14.71 -6.26 16.78
C GLY A 37 -13.95 -5.00 17.20
N GLU A 38 -12.64 -5.15 17.45
CA GLU A 38 -11.74 -4.03 17.75
C GLU A 38 -11.62 -3.10 16.55
N PHE A 39 -11.28 -3.64 15.36
CA PHE A 39 -11.14 -2.84 14.14
C PHE A 39 -12.44 -2.13 13.76
N ALA A 40 -13.59 -2.80 13.83
CA ALA A 40 -14.89 -2.20 13.52
C ALA A 40 -15.23 -1.05 14.49
N SER A 41 -15.06 -1.27 15.81
CA SER A 41 -15.32 -0.27 16.83
C SER A 41 -14.35 0.91 16.75
N ALA A 42 -13.06 0.62 16.55
CA ALA A 42 -12.03 1.63 16.44
C ALA A 42 -12.17 2.45 15.15
N ALA A 43 -12.51 1.83 14.02
CA ALA A 43 -12.77 2.56 12.78
C ALA A 43 -13.97 3.51 12.92
N TYR A 44 -15.05 3.05 13.52
CA TYR A 44 -16.26 3.86 13.73
C TYR A 44 -16.00 5.14 14.51
N ARG A 45 -15.14 5.10 15.53
CA ARG A 45 -14.82 6.25 16.41
C ARG A 45 -13.43 6.84 16.20
N LEU A 46 -12.65 6.35 15.25
CA LEU A 46 -11.24 6.68 15.04
C LEU A 46 -10.45 6.54 16.35
N GLN A 47 -10.45 5.35 16.92
CA GLN A 47 -9.71 4.99 18.13
C GLN A 47 -8.34 4.39 17.78
N VAL A 48 -7.56 3.95 18.77
CA VAL A 48 -6.22 3.41 18.60
C VAL A 48 -6.25 1.92 18.91
N VAL A 49 -6.08 1.09 17.87
CA VAL A 49 -6.02 -0.37 18.00
C VAL A 49 -4.65 -0.84 18.45
N HIS A 50 -4.55 -2.13 18.83
CA HIS A 50 -3.32 -2.79 19.27
C HIS A 50 -2.14 -2.53 18.29
N PRO A 51 -0.89 -2.49 18.82
CA PRO A 51 0.29 -2.28 17.97
C PRO A 51 0.44 -3.35 16.88
N PRO A 52 0.85 -2.94 15.67
CA PRO A 52 1.44 -1.65 15.31
C PRO A 52 0.44 -0.55 14.97
N GLY A 53 -0.84 -0.74 15.19
CA GLY A 53 -1.92 0.13 14.74
C GLY A 53 -2.16 -0.02 13.23
N ALA A 54 -3.33 0.35 12.76
CA ALA A 54 -3.71 0.31 11.35
C ALA A 54 -4.41 1.63 10.93
N PRO A 55 -3.74 2.79 11.07
CA PRO A 55 -4.42 4.08 10.96
C PRO A 55 -5.09 4.32 9.61
N LEU A 56 -4.48 3.88 8.52
CA LEU A 56 -5.09 4.02 7.19
C LEU A 56 -6.36 3.17 7.08
N PHE A 57 -6.31 1.91 7.57
CA PHE A 57 -7.49 1.06 7.59
C PHE A 57 -8.62 1.70 8.41
N LEU A 58 -8.31 2.22 9.60
CA LEU A 58 -9.31 2.88 10.46
C LEU A 58 -9.91 4.13 9.81
N MET A 59 -9.09 4.97 9.17
CA MET A 59 -9.58 6.17 8.47
C MET A 59 -10.50 5.82 7.30
N VAL A 60 -10.12 4.84 6.47
CA VAL A 60 -10.96 4.40 5.35
C VAL A 60 -12.19 3.67 5.87
N GLY A 61 -12.07 2.83 6.90
CA GLY A 61 -13.20 2.18 7.59
C GLY A 61 -14.18 3.20 8.17
N ARG A 62 -13.66 4.34 8.70
CA ARG A 62 -14.52 5.45 9.13
C ARG A 62 -15.34 6.01 7.97
N LEU A 63 -14.76 6.19 6.79
CA LEU A 63 -15.51 6.66 5.62
C LEU A 63 -16.61 5.68 5.23
N PHE A 64 -16.33 4.37 5.24
CA PHE A 64 -17.35 3.35 5.00
C PHE A 64 -18.43 3.35 6.07
N SER A 65 -18.08 3.52 7.34
CA SER A 65 -19.04 3.57 8.44
C SER A 65 -20.04 4.73 8.34
N LEU A 66 -19.73 5.79 7.60
CA LEU A 66 -20.65 6.90 7.34
C LEU A 66 -21.83 6.51 6.44
N MET A 67 -21.76 5.39 5.74
CA MET A 67 -22.86 4.84 4.93
C MET A 67 -23.85 4.04 5.77
N ALA A 68 -23.54 3.75 7.04
CA ALA A 68 -24.44 3.03 7.94
C ALA A 68 -25.62 3.90 8.33
N SER A 69 -26.84 3.40 8.14
CA SER A 69 -28.10 4.07 8.53
C SER A 69 -28.41 3.92 10.02
N SER A 70 -27.78 2.95 10.69
CA SER A 70 -27.91 2.70 12.12
C SER A 70 -26.59 2.13 12.67
N PRO A 71 -26.34 2.17 14.01
CA PRO A 71 -25.15 1.61 14.62
C PRO A 71 -24.93 0.12 14.32
N GLU A 72 -26.01 -0.65 14.18
CA GLU A 72 -25.96 -2.09 13.89
C GLU A 72 -25.38 -2.37 12.50
N MET A 73 -25.53 -1.43 11.55
CA MET A 73 -25.04 -1.55 10.18
C MET A 73 -23.55 -1.15 10.04
N VAL A 74 -22.93 -0.65 11.09
CA VAL A 74 -21.51 -0.21 11.04
C VAL A 74 -20.57 -1.36 10.70
N GLY A 75 -20.74 -2.53 11.35
CA GLY A 75 -19.93 -3.73 11.05
C GLY A 75 -20.03 -4.13 9.59
N PHE A 76 -21.24 -4.21 9.04
CA PHE A 76 -21.48 -4.51 7.63
C PHE A 76 -20.69 -3.58 6.68
N TRP A 77 -20.75 -2.26 6.92
CA TRP A 77 -20.05 -1.32 6.03
C TRP A 77 -18.54 -1.35 6.16
N ILE A 78 -18.00 -1.68 7.34
CA ILE A 78 -16.54 -1.85 7.50
C ILE A 78 -16.11 -3.17 6.87
N ASN A 79 -16.89 -4.25 6.97
CA ASN A 79 -16.66 -5.50 6.24
C ASN A 79 -16.69 -5.27 4.71
N MET A 80 -17.57 -4.38 4.23
CA MET A 80 -17.62 -3.99 2.81
C MET A 80 -16.32 -3.35 2.30
N LEU A 81 -15.57 -2.64 3.16
CA LEU A 81 -14.21 -2.18 2.82
C LEU A 81 -13.30 -3.35 2.48
N SER A 82 -13.31 -4.41 3.30
CA SER A 82 -12.51 -5.62 3.06
C SER A 82 -12.92 -6.33 1.77
N ALA A 83 -14.23 -6.42 1.51
CA ALA A 83 -14.76 -6.97 0.26
C ALA A 83 -14.30 -6.18 -0.97
N ALA A 84 -14.36 -4.85 -0.92
CA ALA A 84 -13.93 -3.98 -2.01
C ALA A 84 -12.41 -4.06 -2.23
N ALA A 85 -11.61 -4.08 -1.16
CA ALA A 85 -10.16 -4.22 -1.24
C ALA A 85 -9.76 -5.58 -1.84
N SER A 86 -10.39 -6.67 -1.39
CA SER A 86 -10.15 -8.02 -1.91
C SER A 86 -10.55 -8.15 -3.38
N ALA A 87 -11.68 -7.58 -3.79
CA ALA A 87 -12.07 -7.54 -5.21
C ALA A 87 -11.05 -6.77 -6.06
N GLY A 88 -10.50 -5.67 -5.52
CA GLY A 88 -9.39 -4.95 -6.15
C GLY A 88 -8.12 -5.80 -6.29
N CYS A 89 -7.79 -6.59 -5.28
CA CYS A 89 -6.67 -7.54 -5.32
C CYS A 89 -6.89 -8.60 -6.42
N VAL A 90 -8.09 -9.15 -6.56
CA VAL A 90 -8.46 -10.11 -7.63
C VAL A 90 -8.28 -9.48 -9.01
N MET A 91 -8.72 -8.24 -9.21
CA MET A 91 -8.52 -7.50 -10.45
C MET A 91 -7.03 -7.35 -10.79
N PHE A 92 -6.20 -6.98 -9.83
CA PHE A 92 -4.75 -6.88 -10.06
C PHE A 92 -4.11 -8.24 -10.31
N THR A 93 -4.56 -9.30 -9.65
CA THR A 93 -4.13 -10.69 -9.92
C THR A 93 -4.41 -11.05 -11.37
N PHE A 94 -5.59 -10.73 -11.91
CA PHE A 94 -5.89 -10.91 -13.32
C PHE A 94 -4.88 -10.17 -14.23
N TRP A 95 -4.65 -8.87 -14.00
CA TRP A 95 -3.74 -8.10 -14.85
C TRP A 95 -2.28 -8.51 -14.71
N ILE A 96 -1.84 -8.94 -13.55
CA ILE A 96 -0.49 -9.48 -13.32
C ILE A 96 -0.33 -10.78 -14.11
N THR A 97 -1.30 -11.68 -14.01
CA THR A 97 -1.26 -12.98 -14.70
C THR A 97 -1.27 -12.79 -16.22
N THR A 98 -2.15 -11.95 -16.76
CA THR A 98 -2.19 -11.67 -18.20
C THR A 98 -0.90 -11.01 -18.69
N TYR A 99 -0.24 -10.20 -17.89
CA TYR A 99 1.05 -9.60 -18.24
C TYR A 99 2.14 -10.67 -18.45
N PHE A 100 2.20 -11.70 -17.62
CA PHE A 100 3.16 -12.80 -17.78
C PHE A 100 2.71 -13.76 -18.88
N ALA A 101 1.45 -14.13 -18.92
CA ALA A 101 0.92 -15.04 -19.95
C ALA A 101 1.13 -14.49 -21.36
N GLU A 102 0.96 -13.18 -21.57
CA GLU A 102 1.21 -12.53 -22.87
C GLU A 102 2.64 -12.77 -23.39
N ARG A 103 3.62 -12.94 -22.49
CA ARG A 103 5.04 -13.17 -22.81
C ARG A 103 5.41 -14.63 -22.96
N MET A 104 4.57 -15.52 -22.47
CA MET A 104 4.81 -16.97 -22.53
C MET A 104 4.15 -17.62 -23.75
N VAL A 105 3.21 -16.94 -24.40
CA VAL A 105 2.51 -17.44 -25.57
C VAL A 105 3.08 -16.76 -26.83
N ASP A 106 3.47 -17.57 -27.81
CA ASP A 106 4.01 -17.11 -29.08
C ASP A 106 3.07 -16.16 -29.80
N ASP A 107 3.63 -15.15 -30.49
CA ASP A 107 2.84 -14.14 -31.21
C ASP A 107 2.00 -14.74 -32.37
N ASP A 108 2.49 -15.82 -32.98
CA ASP A 108 1.82 -16.51 -34.11
C ASP A 108 0.70 -17.44 -33.65
N ASN A 109 0.51 -17.64 -32.34
CA ASN A 109 -0.52 -18.54 -31.83
C ASN A 109 -1.91 -17.92 -32.06
N LYS A 110 -2.72 -18.57 -32.91
CA LYS A 110 -4.09 -18.12 -33.23
C LYS A 110 -5.00 -17.99 -31.99
N ASN A 111 -4.70 -18.76 -30.94
CA ASN A 111 -5.46 -18.76 -29.68
C ASN A 111 -4.83 -17.87 -28.60
N LYS A 112 -3.81 -17.08 -28.93
CA LYS A 112 -3.08 -16.24 -27.94
C LYS A 112 -4.01 -15.42 -27.05
N LEU A 113 -4.99 -14.75 -27.64
CA LEU A 113 -5.96 -13.95 -26.91
C LEU A 113 -6.73 -14.79 -25.87
N LEU A 114 -7.23 -15.95 -26.28
CA LEU A 114 -7.99 -16.86 -25.42
C LEU A 114 -7.11 -17.42 -24.30
N LEU A 115 -5.89 -17.86 -24.61
CA LEU A 115 -4.96 -18.42 -23.63
C LEU A 115 -4.55 -17.39 -22.59
N VAL A 116 -4.22 -16.17 -23.00
CA VAL A 116 -3.78 -15.10 -22.09
C VAL A 116 -4.93 -14.64 -21.18
N LEU A 117 -6.10 -14.35 -21.75
CA LEU A 117 -7.25 -13.92 -20.95
C LEU A 117 -7.80 -15.07 -20.11
N GLY A 118 -7.79 -16.30 -20.64
CA GLY A 118 -8.16 -17.51 -19.90
C GLY A 118 -7.28 -17.75 -18.67
N ALA A 119 -5.96 -17.65 -18.83
CA ALA A 119 -5.00 -17.78 -17.72
C ALA A 119 -5.29 -16.72 -16.62
N GLY A 120 -5.49 -15.46 -17.02
CA GLY A 120 -5.87 -14.40 -16.10
C GLY A 120 -7.19 -14.68 -15.38
N THR A 121 -8.20 -15.17 -16.10
CA THR A 121 -9.51 -15.51 -15.54
C THR A 121 -9.41 -16.65 -14.54
N VAL A 122 -8.70 -17.73 -14.87
CA VAL A 122 -8.48 -18.85 -13.97
C VAL A 122 -7.77 -18.37 -12.70
N ALA A 123 -6.69 -17.61 -12.81
CA ALA A 123 -5.96 -17.09 -11.66
C ALA A 123 -6.84 -16.19 -10.76
N ALA A 124 -7.60 -15.28 -11.37
CA ALA A 124 -8.50 -14.37 -10.66
C ALA A 124 -9.61 -15.13 -9.92
N LEU A 125 -10.28 -16.08 -10.59
CA LEU A 125 -11.34 -16.88 -9.99
C LEU A 125 -10.79 -17.80 -8.91
N THR A 126 -9.63 -18.45 -9.14
CA THR A 126 -8.96 -19.23 -8.09
C THR A 126 -8.71 -18.38 -6.85
N ASN A 127 -8.14 -17.16 -7.03
CA ASN A 127 -7.91 -16.24 -5.92
C ASN A 127 -9.22 -15.83 -5.21
N THR A 128 -10.31 -15.64 -5.97
CA THR A 128 -11.63 -15.29 -5.41
C THR A 128 -12.14 -16.37 -4.45
N PHE A 129 -11.91 -17.64 -4.75
CA PHE A 129 -12.49 -18.78 -4.02
C PHE A 129 -11.48 -19.52 -3.13
N ILE A 130 -10.27 -18.98 -2.90
CA ILE A 130 -9.35 -19.51 -1.88
C ILE A 130 -9.92 -19.21 -0.49
N ASP A 131 -10.09 -20.23 0.33
CA ASP A 131 -10.67 -20.17 1.67
C ASP A 131 -10.12 -19.03 2.52
N SER A 132 -8.79 -18.99 2.74
CA SER A 132 -8.14 -18.00 3.59
C SER A 132 -8.28 -16.57 3.04
N PHE A 133 -8.31 -16.41 1.72
CA PHE A 133 -8.50 -15.10 1.09
C PHE A 133 -9.97 -14.66 1.18
N TRP A 134 -10.91 -15.57 0.97
CA TRP A 134 -12.33 -15.31 1.12
C TRP A 134 -12.67 -14.92 2.56
N PHE A 135 -12.16 -15.66 3.54
CA PHE A 135 -12.36 -15.37 4.95
C PHE A 135 -11.97 -13.90 5.27
N SER A 136 -10.76 -13.49 4.88
CA SER A 136 -10.31 -12.10 5.07
C SER A 136 -11.10 -11.07 4.25
N ALA A 137 -11.78 -11.49 3.18
CA ALA A 137 -12.54 -10.58 2.32
C ALA A 137 -13.92 -10.20 2.89
N VAL A 138 -14.47 -11.00 3.80
CA VAL A 138 -15.84 -10.85 4.29
C VAL A 138 -15.96 -10.30 5.70
N GLU A 139 -14.82 -9.95 6.32
CA GLU A 139 -14.76 -9.47 7.70
C GLU A 139 -13.84 -8.23 7.86
N SER A 140 -13.96 -7.53 9.00
CA SER A 140 -13.24 -6.28 9.29
C SER A 140 -11.79 -6.54 9.68
N GLU A 141 -10.97 -6.97 8.70
CA GLU A 141 -9.57 -7.30 8.90
C GLU A 141 -8.63 -6.54 7.97
N VAL A 142 -7.44 -6.22 8.46
CA VAL A 142 -6.43 -5.47 7.73
C VAL A 142 -5.82 -6.24 6.55
N TYR A 143 -5.95 -7.58 6.54
CA TYR A 143 -5.31 -8.46 5.54
C TYR A 143 -5.87 -8.27 4.14
N ALA A 144 -7.16 -7.98 4.00
CA ALA A 144 -7.80 -7.68 2.72
C ALA A 144 -7.17 -6.44 2.06
N MET A 145 -7.07 -5.35 2.80
CA MET A 145 -6.47 -4.10 2.34
C MET A 145 -4.94 -4.24 2.15
N SER A 146 -4.26 -5.01 2.98
CA SER A 146 -2.85 -5.38 2.82
C SER A 146 -2.60 -6.11 1.51
N SER A 147 -3.40 -7.12 1.20
CA SER A 147 -3.32 -7.88 -0.06
C SER A 147 -3.56 -7.00 -1.28
N PHE A 148 -4.52 -6.08 -1.19
CA PHE A 148 -4.77 -5.08 -2.23
C PHE A 148 -3.54 -4.21 -2.49
N PHE A 149 -2.91 -3.64 -1.46
CA PHE A 149 -1.70 -2.82 -1.62
C PHE A 149 -0.53 -3.61 -2.19
N THR A 150 -0.36 -4.87 -1.79
CA THR A 150 0.67 -5.76 -2.33
C THR A 150 0.46 -5.99 -3.83
N ALA A 151 -0.76 -6.36 -4.24
CA ALA A 151 -1.10 -6.60 -5.65
C ALA A 151 -1.00 -5.33 -6.50
N LEU A 152 -1.50 -4.20 -6.00
CA LEU A 152 -1.39 -2.88 -6.65
C LEU A 152 0.07 -2.49 -6.85
N THR A 153 0.90 -2.65 -5.82
CA THR A 153 2.33 -2.30 -5.89
C THR A 153 3.05 -3.19 -6.90
N PHE A 154 2.79 -4.49 -6.89
CA PHE A 154 3.38 -5.41 -7.85
C PHE A 154 2.93 -5.08 -9.29
N TRP A 155 1.65 -4.79 -9.51
CA TRP A 155 1.15 -4.31 -10.81
C TRP A 155 1.84 -3.01 -11.23
N ALA A 156 2.05 -2.07 -10.31
CA ALA A 156 2.77 -0.82 -10.61
C ALA A 156 4.24 -1.07 -11.01
N VAL A 157 4.90 -2.06 -10.38
CA VAL A 157 6.24 -2.53 -10.80
C VAL A 157 6.23 -3.00 -12.27
N LEU A 158 5.22 -3.80 -12.67
CA LEU A 158 5.08 -4.26 -14.06
C LEU A 158 4.80 -3.11 -15.02
N ARG A 159 4.05 -2.09 -14.59
CA ARG A 159 3.83 -0.86 -15.36
C ARG A 159 5.13 -0.08 -15.55
N TRP A 160 5.89 0.08 -14.46
CA TRP A 160 7.22 0.66 -14.54
C TRP A 160 8.14 -0.14 -15.45
N TRP A 161 8.18 -1.46 -15.31
CA TRP A 161 9.01 -2.34 -16.12
C TRP A 161 8.78 -2.13 -17.61
N LYS A 162 7.52 -2.02 -18.04
CA LYS A 162 7.13 -1.78 -19.43
C LYS A 162 7.55 -0.39 -19.93
N ALA A 163 7.51 0.61 -19.07
CA ALA A 163 7.80 2.00 -19.39
C ALA A 163 9.23 2.43 -19.01
N ALA A 164 10.10 1.52 -18.54
CA ALA A 164 11.35 1.86 -17.87
C ALA A 164 12.35 2.67 -18.70
N ASP A 165 12.21 2.65 -20.04
CA ASP A 165 13.06 3.41 -20.96
C ASP A 165 12.37 4.68 -21.50
N ASP A 166 11.09 4.88 -21.14
CA ASP A 166 10.33 6.05 -21.57
C ASP A 166 10.66 7.28 -20.71
N ALA A 167 10.52 8.47 -21.28
CA ALA A 167 10.60 9.71 -20.53
C ALA A 167 9.50 9.75 -19.45
N GLY A 168 9.90 9.99 -18.20
CA GLY A 168 8.97 10.05 -17.07
C GLY A 168 8.57 8.69 -16.46
N ALA A 169 9.27 7.60 -16.80
CA ALA A 169 9.09 6.29 -16.14
C ALA A 169 9.27 6.35 -14.62
N ASP A 170 10.13 7.26 -14.14
CA ASP A 170 10.46 7.45 -12.72
C ASP A 170 9.21 7.75 -11.85
N ARG A 171 8.15 8.33 -12.43
CA ARG A 171 6.86 8.54 -11.74
C ARG A 171 6.27 7.26 -11.16
N TRP A 172 6.51 6.11 -11.79
CA TRP A 172 6.06 4.83 -11.27
C TRP A 172 6.84 4.40 -10.04
N LEU A 173 8.16 4.67 -9.99
CA LEU A 173 8.98 4.38 -8.80
C LEU A 173 8.53 5.24 -7.61
N VAL A 174 8.22 6.51 -7.86
CA VAL A 174 7.69 7.42 -6.83
C VAL A 174 6.29 6.95 -6.37
N PHE A 175 5.43 6.53 -7.30
CA PHE A 175 4.12 5.96 -6.98
C PHE A 175 4.24 4.67 -6.14
N ILE A 176 5.16 3.77 -6.51
CA ILE A 176 5.45 2.54 -5.75
C ILE A 176 5.89 2.89 -4.32
N ALA A 177 6.79 3.86 -4.17
CA ALA A 177 7.26 4.32 -2.87
C ALA A 177 6.11 4.89 -2.01
N PHE A 178 5.21 5.67 -2.61
CA PHE A 178 4.01 6.18 -1.95
C PHE A 178 3.07 5.05 -1.52
N MET A 179 2.84 4.05 -2.38
CA MET A 179 2.02 2.88 -2.02
C MET A 179 2.63 2.08 -0.86
N ILE A 180 3.95 1.91 -0.83
CA ILE A 180 4.63 1.28 0.30
C ILE A 180 4.40 2.08 1.60
N GLY A 181 4.51 3.42 1.53
CA GLY A 181 4.25 4.28 2.67
C GLY A 181 2.81 4.21 3.18
N LEU A 182 1.82 4.24 2.28
CA LEU A 182 0.40 4.07 2.62
C LEU A 182 0.13 2.68 3.24
N ALA A 183 0.72 1.65 2.65
CA ALA A 183 0.52 0.27 3.08
C ALA A 183 1.01 0.01 4.51
N LEU A 184 2.02 0.77 4.99
CA LEU A 184 2.44 0.76 6.40
C LEU A 184 1.29 1.11 7.35
N GLY A 185 0.43 2.05 6.94
CA GLY A 185 -0.76 2.43 7.71
C GLY A 185 -1.88 1.37 7.70
N THR A 186 -1.65 0.23 7.05
CA THR A 186 -2.55 -0.91 7.04
C THR A 186 -1.91 -2.11 7.75
N HIS A 187 -0.79 -2.62 7.24
CA HIS A 187 -0.11 -3.78 7.82
C HIS A 187 1.36 -3.86 7.41
N MET A 188 2.25 -4.23 8.35
CA MET A 188 3.69 -4.26 8.11
C MET A 188 4.14 -5.34 7.10
N LEU A 189 3.35 -6.40 6.86
CA LEU A 189 3.67 -7.42 5.85
C LEU A 189 3.82 -6.86 4.44
N ASN A 190 3.21 -5.70 4.15
CA ASN A 190 3.40 -5.02 2.86
C ASN A 190 4.86 -4.65 2.56
N LEU A 191 5.71 -4.54 3.57
CA LEU A 191 7.13 -4.27 3.38
C LEU A 191 7.86 -5.40 2.64
N LEU A 192 7.32 -6.61 2.63
CA LEU A 192 7.88 -7.74 1.88
C LEU A 192 7.90 -7.52 0.35
N VAL A 193 7.19 -6.52 -0.15
CA VAL A 193 7.27 -6.13 -1.57
C VAL A 193 8.58 -5.41 -1.91
N ILE A 194 9.30 -4.83 -0.94
CA ILE A 194 10.53 -4.06 -1.16
C ILE A 194 11.62 -4.87 -1.88
N PRO A 195 11.96 -6.11 -1.45
CA PRO A 195 12.89 -6.96 -2.19
C PRO A 195 12.47 -7.17 -3.66
N THR A 196 11.19 -7.39 -3.91
CA THR A 196 10.66 -7.56 -5.27
C THR A 196 10.89 -6.30 -6.12
N VAL A 197 10.64 -5.11 -5.57
CA VAL A 197 10.88 -3.82 -6.25
C VAL A 197 12.37 -3.64 -6.59
N CYS A 198 13.26 -3.90 -5.62
CA CYS A 198 14.70 -3.75 -5.80
C CYS A 198 15.25 -4.74 -6.85
N LEU A 199 14.83 -6.01 -6.78
CA LEU A 199 15.24 -7.02 -7.76
C LEU A 199 14.67 -6.71 -9.15
N ALA A 200 13.41 -6.29 -9.26
CA ALA A 200 12.82 -5.87 -10.54
C ALA A 200 13.62 -4.69 -11.13
N TYR A 201 13.99 -3.70 -10.31
CA TYR A 201 14.81 -2.59 -10.76
C TYR A 201 16.17 -3.07 -11.26
N TYR A 202 16.86 -3.93 -10.50
CA TYR A 202 18.15 -4.49 -10.88
C TYR A 202 18.05 -5.27 -12.20
N PHE A 203 17.14 -6.22 -12.33
CA PHE A 203 16.99 -7.04 -13.55
C PHE A 203 16.61 -6.22 -14.79
N ARG A 204 15.98 -5.07 -14.60
CA ARG A 204 15.56 -4.21 -15.72
C ARG A 204 16.67 -3.25 -16.17
N LYS A 205 17.51 -2.77 -15.26
CA LYS A 205 18.46 -1.68 -15.54
C LYS A 205 19.93 -2.11 -15.61
N PHE A 206 20.26 -3.32 -15.15
CA PHE A 206 21.63 -3.79 -15.08
C PHE A 206 21.78 -5.20 -15.69
N PRO A 207 23.00 -5.56 -16.19
CA PRO A 207 23.29 -6.92 -16.61
C PRO A 207 23.22 -7.86 -15.42
N VAL A 208 22.60 -9.03 -15.62
CA VAL A 208 22.40 -10.01 -14.57
C VAL A 208 23.72 -10.74 -14.27
N THR A 209 24.22 -10.55 -13.05
CA THR A 209 25.42 -11.22 -12.54
C THR A 209 25.17 -11.70 -11.11
N ARG A 210 25.92 -12.72 -10.66
CA ARG A 210 25.83 -13.23 -9.28
C ARG A 210 26.07 -12.12 -8.25
N ASN A 211 27.12 -11.32 -8.43
CA ASN A 211 27.46 -10.22 -7.52
C ASN A 211 26.38 -9.13 -7.54
N GLY A 212 25.83 -8.83 -8.72
CA GLY A 212 24.76 -7.85 -8.87
C GLY A 212 23.48 -8.28 -8.15
N ILE A 213 23.11 -9.57 -8.16
CA ILE A 213 21.98 -10.10 -7.39
C ILE A 213 22.22 -9.93 -5.89
N ILE A 214 23.42 -10.27 -5.41
CA ILE A 214 23.79 -10.09 -3.98
C ILE A 214 23.71 -8.62 -3.58
N LEU A 215 24.21 -7.71 -4.42
CA LEU A 215 24.13 -6.26 -4.17
C LEU A 215 22.67 -5.76 -4.17
N ALA A 216 21.83 -6.25 -5.09
CA ALA A 216 20.42 -5.89 -5.13
C ALA A 216 19.66 -6.39 -3.90
N LEU A 217 19.97 -7.61 -3.41
CA LEU A 217 19.45 -8.12 -2.15
C LEU A 217 19.93 -7.32 -0.94
N GLY A 218 21.21 -6.94 -0.93
CA GLY A 218 21.78 -6.04 0.08
C GLY A 218 21.11 -4.67 0.09
N ALA A 219 20.90 -4.08 -1.09
CA ALA A 219 20.18 -2.82 -1.24
C ALA A 219 18.71 -2.94 -0.77
N SER A 220 18.04 -4.06 -1.04
CA SER A 220 16.68 -4.30 -0.54
C SER A 220 16.64 -4.43 0.97
N GLY A 221 17.64 -5.08 1.58
CA GLY A 221 17.80 -5.13 3.03
C GLY A 221 18.02 -3.75 3.66
N LEU A 222 18.83 -2.89 3.02
CA LEU A 222 19.01 -1.50 3.44
C LEU A 222 17.73 -0.67 3.31
N ALA A 223 16.99 -0.82 2.20
CA ALA A 223 15.72 -0.13 2.00
C ALA A 223 14.67 -0.58 3.03
N LEU A 224 14.57 -1.88 3.30
CA LEU A 224 13.70 -2.43 4.33
C LEU A 224 14.10 -1.92 5.72
N GLY A 225 15.40 -1.94 6.04
CA GLY A 225 15.96 -1.42 7.30
C GLY A 225 15.69 0.08 7.46
N PHE A 226 15.80 0.87 6.39
CA PHE A 226 15.44 2.29 6.39
C PHE A 226 13.97 2.49 6.79
N VAL A 227 13.04 1.75 6.18
CA VAL A 227 11.63 1.88 6.53
C VAL A 227 11.36 1.40 7.95
N MET A 228 11.89 0.24 8.35
CA MET A 228 11.61 -0.38 9.65
C MET A 228 12.31 0.30 10.85
N LYS A 229 13.40 1.03 10.63
CA LYS A 229 14.17 1.63 11.73
C LYS A 229 14.17 3.15 11.73
N ILE A 230 14.03 3.78 10.56
CA ILE A 230 14.10 5.24 10.43
C ILE A 230 12.71 5.81 10.20
N VAL A 231 11.90 5.25 9.27
CA VAL A 231 10.56 5.79 9.02
C VAL A 231 9.64 5.40 10.16
N TYR A 232 9.46 4.11 10.40
CA TYR A 232 8.43 3.61 11.30
C TYR A 232 8.62 4.07 12.76
N PRO A 233 9.71 3.76 13.48
CA PRO A 233 9.92 4.26 14.84
C PRO A 233 10.62 5.62 14.89
N GLY A 234 11.42 5.97 13.88
CA GLY A 234 12.29 7.15 13.90
C GLY A 234 11.51 8.45 13.75
N ILE A 235 10.45 8.49 12.93
CA ILE A 235 9.63 9.70 12.79
C ILE A 235 8.88 10.00 14.09
N PRO A 236 8.12 9.08 14.71
CA PRO A 236 7.51 9.32 16.01
C PRO A 236 8.52 9.72 17.10
N TRP A 237 9.67 9.05 17.13
CA TRP A 237 10.75 9.39 18.07
C TRP A 237 11.28 10.82 17.85
N LEU A 238 11.47 11.23 16.62
CA LEU A 238 11.92 12.59 16.27
C LEU A 238 10.89 13.63 16.72
N LEU A 239 9.60 13.40 16.41
CA LEU A 239 8.51 14.30 16.79
C LEU A 239 8.46 14.46 18.32
N ALA A 240 8.47 13.36 19.06
CA ALA A 240 8.42 13.35 20.51
C ALA A 240 9.67 14.01 21.13
N THR A 241 10.86 13.75 20.58
CA THR A 241 12.12 14.32 21.09
C THR A 241 12.18 15.83 20.87
N MET A 242 11.80 16.28 19.69
CA MET A 242 11.74 17.71 19.38
C MET A 242 10.71 18.43 20.26
N ASP A 243 9.55 17.81 20.47
CA ASP A 243 8.53 18.42 21.32
C ASP A 243 9.00 18.50 22.77
N ARG A 244 9.63 17.47 23.29
CA ARG A 244 10.22 17.46 24.63
C ARG A 244 11.25 18.61 24.81
N ILE A 245 12.16 18.81 23.83
CA ILE A 245 13.16 19.88 23.87
C ILE A 245 12.46 21.25 23.84
N PHE A 246 11.51 21.44 22.94
CA PHE A 246 10.83 22.73 22.79
C PHE A 246 10.01 23.09 24.04
N VAL A 247 9.32 22.12 24.62
CA VAL A 247 8.48 22.38 25.82
C VAL A 247 9.33 22.47 27.07
N ASN A 248 10.20 21.50 27.35
CA ASN A 248 10.90 21.40 28.66
C ASN A 248 12.12 22.31 28.73
N ASP A 249 12.88 22.46 27.63
CA ASP A 249 14.15 23.20 27.66
C ASP A 249 13.98 24.64 27.16
N LEU A 250 13.04 24.86 26.21
CA LEU A 250 12.81 26.19 25.60
C LEU A 250 11.53 26.90 26.11
N GLY A 251 10.74 26.24 26.96
CA GLY A 251 9.50 26.81 27.52
C GLY A 251 8.40 27.12 26.50
N GLN A 252 8.42 26.44 25.34
CA GLN A 252 7.42 26.65 24.28
C GLN A 252 6.13 25.88 24.58
N SER A 253 5.06 26.17 23.82
CA SER A 253 3.80 25.44 23.91
C SER A 253 3.93 23.98 23.44
N PHE A 254 3.06 23.09 23.94
CA PHE A 254 2.95 21.71 23.45
C PHE A 254 2.78 21.68 21.93
N TYR A 255 3.37 20.70 21.30
CA TYR A 255 3.38 20.41 19.84
C TYR A 255 4.23 21.37 19.01
N SER A 256 4.81 22.43 19.57
CA SER A 256 5.67 23.36 18.81
C SER A 256 6.91 22.66 18.24
N GLY A 257 7.51 21.74 19.01
CA GLY A 257 8.64 20.93 18.56
C GLY A 257 8.26 19.92 17.50
N SER A 258 7.09 19.28 17.62
CA SER A 258 6.56 18.37 16.60
C SER A 258 6.29 19.10 15.29
N ILE A 259 5.70 20.29 15.34
CA ILE A 259 5.48 21.13 14.15
C ILE A 259 6.82 21.53 13.52
N ALA A 260 7.79 21.95 14.34
CA ALA A 260 9.12 22.29 13.86
C ALA A 260 9.82 21.12 13.17
N ALA A 261 9.68 19.90 13.70
CA ALA A 261 10.21 18.69 13.07
C ALA A 261 9.55 18.38 11.72
N VAL A 262 8.23 18.51 11.62
CA VAL A 262 7.51 18.35 10.34
C VAL A 262 7.98 19.39 9.32
N VAL A 263 8.06 20.66 9.71
CA VAL A 263 8.57 21.74 8.84
C VAL A 263 10.00 21.45 8.37
N LEU A 264 10.86 20.97 9.26
CA LEU A 264 12.24 20.59 8.94
C LEU A 264 12.28 19.45 7.91
N ILE A 265 11.48 18.40 8.10
CA ILE A 265 11.39 17.27 7.15
C ILE A 265 10.95 17.77 5.77
N LEU A 266 9.92 18.60 5.72
CA LEU A 266 9.40 19.16 4.47
C LEU A 266 10.42 20.07 3.79
N ALA A 267 11.06 20.98 4.53
CA ALA A 267 12.05 21.91 4.01
C ALA A 267 13.30 21.15 3.50
N LEU A 268 13.81 20.19 4.26
CA LEU A 268 14.96 19.37 3.84
C LEU A 268 14.63 18.55 2.59
N SER A 269 13.45 17.94 2.54
CA SER A 269 13.01 17.17 1.37
C SER A 269 12.88 18.07 0.13
N ALA A 270 12.26 19.23 0.26
CA ALA A 270 12.14 20.22 -0.82
C ALA A 270 13.50 20.71 -1.30
N TYR A 271 14.41 21.01 -0.37
CA TYR A 271 15.79 21.41 -0.69
C TYR A 271 16.53 20.31 -1.46
N LEU A 272 16.52 19.08 -0.96
CA LEU A 272 17.20 17.96 -1.59
C LEU A 272 16.63 17.62 -2.97
N MET A 273 15.31 17.65 -3.13
CA MET A 273 14.64 17.47 -4.43
C MET A 273 15.06 18.57 -5.41
N HIS A 274 15.03 19.83 -4.98
CA HIS A 274 15.47 20.95 -5.81
C HIS A 274 16.95 20.89 -6.18
N TYR A 275 17.81 20.61 -5.20
CA TYR A 275 19.26 20.49 -5.40
C TYR A 275 19.61 19.38 -6.39
N THR A 276 19.05 18.17 -6.20
CA THR A 276 19.30 17.03 -7.07
C THR A 276 18.74 17.24 -8.48
N TYR A 277 17.62 17.93 -8.61
CA TYR A 277 17.05 18.33 -9.89
C TYR A 277 17.96 19.34 -10.62
N LYS A 278 18.36 20.45 -9.96
CA LYS A 278 19.23 21.47 -10.55
C LYS A 278 20.62 20.97 -10.95
N THR A 279 21.16 20.04 -10.17
CA THR A 279 22.48 19.46 -10.46
C THR A 279 22.45 18.31 -11.47
N GLY A 280 21.28 18.01 -12.07
CA GLY A 280 21.11 16.93 -13.06
C GLY A 280 21.31 15.52 -12.50
N ARG A 281 21.31 15.35 -11.19
CA ARG A 281 21.53 14.05 -10.50
C ARG A 281 20.25 13.21 -10.46
N ARG A 282 19.77 12.80 -11.63
CA ARG A 282 18.48 12.12 -11.81
C ARG A 282 18.24 10.97 -10.83
N ASN A 283 19.20 10.06 -10.68
CA ASN A 283 19.03 8.88 -9.80
C ASN A 283 18.86 9.30 -8.34
N TRP A 284 19.65 10.28 -7.86
CA TRP A 284 19.49 10.82 -6.51
C TRP A 284 18.17 11.56 -6.34
N ASN A 285 17.71 12.26 -7.37
CA ASN A 285 16.39 12.92 -7.33
C ASN A 285 15.26 11.91 -7.15
N VAL A 286 15.29 10.79 -7.89
CA VAL A 286 14.31 9.70 -7.74
C VAL A 286 14.38 9.08 -6.34
N ILE A 287 15.57 8.83 -5.79
CA ILE A 287 15.73 8.29 -4.44
C ILE A 287 15.17 9.24 -3.39
N VAL A 288 15.47 10.53 -3.47
CA VAL A 288 14.95 11.56 -2.55
C VAL A 288 13.43 11.65 -2.64
N MET A 289 12.88 11.69 -3.86
CA MET A 289 11.42 11.67 -4.06
C MET A 289 10.81 10.39 -3.50
N ALA A 290 11.38 9.22 -3.76
CA ALA A 290 10.88 7.96 -3.23
C ALA A 290 10.88 7.95 -1.69
N ALA A 291 11.99 8.36 -1.06
CA ALA A 291 12.08 8.47 0.41
C ALA A 291 11.02 9.42 0.98
N PHE A 292 10.86 10.61 0.37
CA PHE A 292 9.83 11.56 0.77
C PHE A 292 8.41 10.96 0.65
N PHE A 293 8.11 10.29 -0.46
CA PHE A 293 6.78 9.74 -0.68
C PHE A 293 6.47 8.51 0.19
N VAL A 294 7.47 7.73 0.62
CA VAL A 294 7.29 6.74 1.70
C VAL A 294 6.88 7.43 2.99
N VAL A 295 7.59 8.49 3.39
CA VAL A 295 7.27 9.27 4.60
C VAL A 295 5.90 9.93 4.49
N PHE A 296 5.58 10.49 3.33
CA PHE A 296 4.28 11.12 3.08
C PHE A 296 3.13 10.09 3.14
N GLY A 297 3.29 8.89 2.55
CA GLY A 297 2.33 7.80 2.69
C GLY A 297 2.16 7.33 4.14
N TYR A 298 3.26 7.28 4.90
CA TYR A 298 3.26 6.94 6.32
C TYR A 298 2.54 7.98 7.21
N SER A 299 2.28 9.18 6.71
CA SER A 299 1.64 10.27 7.49
C SER A 299 0.27 9.91 8.09
N SER A 300 -0.37 8.83 7.65
CA SER A 300 -1.57 8.27 8.30
C SER A 300 -1.38 8.00 9.79
N TYR A 301 -0.14 7.71 10.24
CA TYR A 301 0.19 7.55 11.66
C TYR A 301 0.01 8.81 12.50
N ALA A 302 -0.10 9.99 11.89
CA ALA A 302 -0.49 11.21 12.61
C ALA A 302 -1.87 11.04 13.29
N MET A 303 -2.77 10.24 12.72
CA MET A 303 -4.06 9.92 13.33
C MET A 303 -3.90 9.23 14.68
N VAL A 304 -2.98 8.27 14.79
CA VAL A 304 -2.69 7.56 16.05
C VAL A 304 -2.27 8.56 17.13
N ILE A 305 -1.31 9.45 16.83
CA ILE A 305 -0.81 10.46 17.77
C ILE A 305 -1.94 11.39 18.21
N ILE A 306 -2.72 11.94 17.26
CA ILE A 306 -3.81 12.88 17.55
C ILE A 306 -4.90 12.21 18.39
N ARG A 307 -5.21 10.94 18.10
CA ARG A 307 -6.31 10.24 18.77
C ARG A 307 -5.93 9.73 20.15
N SER A 308 -4.71 9.22 20.33
CA SER A 308 -4.19 8.80 21.65
C SER A 308 -4.23 9.96 22.65
N MET A 309 -3.90 11.18 22.21
CA MET A 309 -3.98 12.38 23.05
C MET A 309 -5.40 12.78 23.49
N ALA A 310 -6.42 12.31 22.78
CA ALA A 310 -7.83 12.56 23.13
C ALA A 310 -8.39 11.52 24.12
N ASN A 311 -7.56 10.63 24.68
CA ASN A 311 -7.94 9.55 25.59
C ASN A 311 -9.16 8.77 25.08
N PRO A 312 -9.08 8.12 23.93
CA PRO A 312 -10.19 7.35 23.39
C PRO A 312 -10.49 6.12 24.25
N ALA A 313 -11.68 5.56 24.13
CA ALA A 313 -12.09 4.38 24.90
C ALA A 313 -11.24 3.13 24.58
N ILE A 314 -10.74 3.03 23.34
CA ILE A 314 -9.74 2.04 22.93
C ILE A 314 -8.45 2.81 22.61
N ASP A 315 -7.40 2.59 23.43
CA ASP A 315 -6.07 3.19 23.28
C ASP A 315 -5.04 2.14 23.75
N MET A 316 -4.56 1.30 22.82
CA MET A 316 -3.70 0.15 23.08
C MET A 316 -2.25 0.38 22.65
#